data_eb7bae822698404d740ad960d34132b2
#
_entry.id   eb7bae822698404d740ad960d34132b2
#
_cell.length_a   1.000
_cell.length_b   1.000
_cell.length_c   1.000
_cell.angle_alpha   90.00
_cell.angle_beta   90.00
_cell.angle_gamma   90.00
#
_symmetry.space_group_name_H-M   'P 1'
#
loop_
_entity.id
_entity.type
_entity.pdbx_description
1 polymer ?
#
loop_
_entity_poly.entity_id
_entity_poly.type
_entity_poly.pdbx_seq_one_letter_code
_entity_poly.pdbx_strand_id
1 'polypeptide(L)'
;AGLDSHFRKSLFAIQMQYYFDNFQGELLDTELEHMDWENILPRDRSRFMEYCAVRHRYEKGMEGLLLFGWNGIDPKKLLKIAGHAFVAAEEDKTLTKLAWHIFKGGEFDKPLLVYLCDHYSGTIPEMVKLWTACREFGIDIQILSERLLAQILFTDQMVPEAYPVFFYYEEQGFNKKLIRAFLKRTAYRYLVHGDKLPDEIFESFYQHVQVEENRPCLLAVLKHLSGRGMLTGGEAVFVDYNLHQLYEKDIVLPYFQAFKDKLSLPDTLLKEQYVDYTADPEHDVKIRYTYIVDDQRQAPVTETMRNVFEGIRVRGFILFQDETVEYEIIETDAEGHEKKTEPARLVYIDQMRGMEGVSGYQMLNKMLMKQRGGEDALLDQMQEYAEKRAIVNFLMKPDDGGIGKNDRG
;
A
#
# COMPACT_ATOMS: atom_id res chain seq x y z
N ALA A 1 38.73 -53.69 -13.74
CA ALA A 1 37.30 -53.42 -13.73
C ALA A 1 36.97 -51.96 -14.08
N GLY A 2 37.68 -50.93 -13.58
CA GLY A 2 37.36 -49.53 -13.79
C GLY A 2 37.63 -49.01 -15.19
N LEU A 3 38.69 -49.45 -15.83
CA LEU A 3 39.09 -49.07 -17.21
C LEU A 3 38.08 -49.61 -18.25
N ASP A 4 37.58 -50.83 -18.05
CA ASP A 4 36.61 -51.44 -18.94
C ASP A 4 35.23 -50.68 -18.87
N SER A 5 34.80 -50.31 -17.67
CA SER A 5 33.56 -49.55 -17.48
C SER A 5 33.64 -48.15 -18.12
N HIS A 6 34.72 -47.41 -17.94
CA HIS A 6 34.89 -46.08 -18.54
C HIS A 6 34.94 -46.14 -20.06
N PHE A 7 35.61 -47.16 -20.59
CA PHE A 7 35.71 -47.36 -22.07
C PHE A 7 34.32 -47.67 -22.64
N ARG A 8 33.53 -48.52 -22.03
CA ARG A 8 32.17 -48.83 -22.49
C ARG A 8 31.27 -47.60 -22.49
N LYS A 9 31.33 -46.77 -21.41
CA LYS A 9 30.58 -45.50 -21.35
C LYS A 9 30.98 -44.51 -22.46
N SER A 10 32.29 -44.44 -22.78
CA SER A 10 32.80 -43.60 -23.86
C SER A 10 32.36 -44.13 -25.22
N LEU A 11 32.39 -45.43 -25.43
CA LEU A 11 31.97 -46.05 -26.69
C LEU A 11 30.47 -45.82 -26.94
N PHE A 12 29.63 -45.96 -25.91
CA PHE A 12 28.22 -45.67 -25.97
C PHE A 12 27.94 -44.21 -26.35
N ALA A 13 28.67 -43.26 -25.77
CA ALA A 13 28.51 -41.85 -26.13
C ALA A 13 28.90 -41.58 -27.62
N ILE A 14 29.96 -42.23 -28.14
CA ILE A 14 30.33 -42.14 -29.55
C ILE A 14 29.27 -42.77 -30.48
N GLN A 15 28.69 -43.89 -30.08
CA GLN A 15 27.62 -44.55 -30.82
C GLN A 15 26.37 -43.65 -30.92
N MET A 16 25.96 -43.08 -29.82
CA MET A 16 24.83 -42.15 -29.76
C MET A 16 25.06 -40.91 -30.62
N GLN A 17 26.26 -40.35 -30.57
CA GLN A 17 26.62 -39.24 -31.42
C GLN A 17 26.58 -39.62 -32.91
N TYR A 18 27.07 -40.80 -33.25
CA TYR A 18 27.00 -41.30 -34.62
C TYR A 18 25.56 -41.43 -35.12
N TYR A 19 24.65 -41.96 -34.31
CA TYR A 19 23.26 -42.06 -34.67
C TYR A 19 22.60 -40.69 -34.83
N PHE A 20 22.92 -39.73 -33.98
CA PHE A 20 22.44 -38.36 -34.08
C PHE A 20 22.93 -37.66 -35.34
N ASP A 21 24.22 -37.69 -35.60
CA ASP A 21 24.88 -37.00 -36.71
C ASP A 21 24.47 -37.59 -38.07
N ASN A 22 24.12 -38.87 -38.12
CA ASN A 22 23.71 -39.56 -39.35
C ASN A 22 22.20 -39.72 -39.48
N PHE A 23 21.43 -38.98 -38.71
CA PHE A 23 19.96 -38.97 -38.75
C PHE A 23 19.30 -40.34 -38.55
N GLN A 24 19.95 -41.24 -37.83
CA GLN A 24 19.40 -42.58 -37.49
C GLN A 24 18.46 -42.51 -36.26
N GLY A 25 17.34 -41.77 -36.43
CA GLY A 25 16.43 -41.44 -35.34
C GLY A 25 15.82 -42.63 -34.60
N GLU A 26 15.43 -43.69 -35.31
CA GLU A 26 14.85 -44.88 -34.68
C GLU A 26 15.85 -45.63 -33.79
N LEU A 27 17.10 -45.74 -34.20
CA LEU A 27 18.13 -46.34 -33.37
C LEU A 27 18.44 -45.49 -32.15
N LEU A 28 18.54 -44.16 -32.36
CA LEU A 28 18.75 -43.24 -31.29
C LEU A 28 17.60 -43.30 -30.25
N ASP A 29 16.36 -43.35 -30.69
CA ASP A 29 15.19 -43.46 -29.82
C ASP A 29 15.19 -44.74 -28.99
N THR A 30 15.52 -45.87 -29.61
CA THR A 30 15.62 -47.16 -28.95
C THR A 30 16.67 -47.14 -27.85
N GLU A 31 17.83 -46.58 -28.14
CA GLU A 31 18.92 -46.49 -27.15
C GLU A 31 18.57 -45.49 -26.02
N LEU A 32 17.92 -44.37 -26.34
CA LEU A 32 17.48 -43.40 -25.34
C LEU A 32 16.45 -43.99 -24.36
N GLU A 33 15.51 -44.82 -24.84
CA GLU A 33 14.53 -45.51 -23.99
C GLU A 33 15.18 -46.42 -22.96
N HIS A 34 16.21 -47.13 -23.36
CA HIS A 34 16.87 -48.14 -22.54
C HIS A 34 18.10 -47.63 -21.80
N MET A 35 18.50 -46.39 -22.02
CA MET A 35 19.69 -45.85 -21.35
C MET A 35 19.48 -45.66 -19.86
N ASP A 36 20.56 -45.87 -19.11
CA ASP A 36 20.65 -45.54 -17.71
C ASP A 36 21.59 -44.33 -17.53
N TRP A 37 21.05 -43.26 -16.93
CA TRP A 37 21.81 -42.01 -16.68
C TRP A 37 23.08 -42.22 -15.84
N GLU A 38 23.12 -43.22 -14.94
CA GLU A 38 24.33 -43.54 -14.19
C GLU A 38 25.48 -44.06 -15.04
N ASN A 39 25.13 -44.57 -16.20
CA ASN A 39 26.11 -45.02 -17.17
C ASN A 39 26.58 -43.92 -18.13
N ILE A 40 26.13 -42.69 -18.01
CA ILE A 40 26.55 -41.55 -18.81
C ILE A 40 27.67 -40.79 -18.08
N LEU A 41 28.76 -40.53 -18.80
CA LEU A 41 29.88 -39.75 -18.25
C LEU A 41 29.44 -38.30 -18.00
N PRO A 42 29.90 -37.65 -16.93
CA PRO A 42 29.49 -36.27 -16.61
C PRO A 42 29.67 -35.27 -17.74
N ARG A 43 30.75 -35.40 -18.53
CA ARG A 43 31.05 -34.56 -19.68
C ARG A 43 30.04 -34.71 -20.84
N ASP A 44 29.36 -35.85 -20.94
CA ASP A 44 28.44 -36.18 -22.04
C ASP A 44 26.97 -35.91 -21.68
N ARG A 45 26.63 -35.65 -20.40
CA ARG A 45 25.25 -35.47 -19.91
C ARG A 45 24.50 -34.38 -20.68
N SER A 46 25.10 -33.20 -20.87
CA SER A 46 24.47 -32.09 -21.61
C SER A 46 24.09 -32.48 -23.05
N ARG A 47 24.91 -33.29 -23.70
CA ARG A 47 24.65 -33.78 -25.06
C ARG A 47 23.52 -34.81 -25.07
N PHE A 48 23.46 -35.69 -24.08
CA PHE A 48 22.35 -36.64 -23.95
C PHE A 48 21.03 -35.94 -23.65
N MET A 49 21.06 -34.85 -22.83
CA MET A 49 19.89 -33.99 -22.66
C MET A 49 19.42 -33.37 -23.96
N GLU A 50 20.38 -32.97 -24.84
CA GLU A 50 20.04 -32.47 -26.16
C GLU A 50 19.35 -33.54 -27.01
N TYR A 51 19.88 -34.77 -27.01
CA TYR A 51 19.21 -35.86 -27.72
C TYR A 51 17.80 -36.10 -27.24
N CYS A 52 17.57 -36.13 -25.93
CA CYS A 52 16.23 -36.25 -25.35
C CYS A 52 15.30 -35.11 -25.79
N ALA A 53 15.80 -33.86 -25.82
CA ALA A 53 15.01 -32.69 -26.20
C ALA A 53 14.64 -32.72 -27.69
N VAL A 54 15.60 -33.09 -28.57
CA VAL A 54 15.41 -33.15 -30.03
C VAL A 54 14.51 -34.31 -30.42
N ARG A 55 14.62 -35.44 -29.75
CA ARG A 55 13.83 -36.65 -30.00
C ARG A 55 12.52 -36.74 -29.23
N HIS A 56 12.14 -35.66 -28.50
CA HIS A 56 10.91 -35.59 -27.69
C HIS A 56 10.80 -36.68 -26.61
N ARG A 57 11.96 -37.17 -26.10
CA ARG A 57 12.01 -38.12 -24.98
C ARG A 57 12.01 -37.41 -23.64
N TYR A 58 10.94 -36.66 -23.37
CA TYR A 58 10.86 -35.71 -22.26
C TYR A 58 10.95 -36.36 -20.89
N GLU A 59 10.29 -37.52 -20.70
CA GLU A 59 10.35 -38.27 -19.44
C GLU A 59 11.78 -38.68 -19.11
N LYS A 60 12.52 -39.18 -20.11
CA LYS A 60 13.91 -39.60 -19.95
C LYS A 60 14.82 -38.40 -19.70
N GLY A 61 14.57 -37.28 -20.33
CA GLY A 61 15.25 -36.03 -20.07
C GLY A 61 15.00 -35.53 -18.64
N MET A 62 13.76 -35.57 -18.17
CA MET A 62 13.40 -35.21 -16.79
C MET A 62 14.08 -36.10 -15.74
N GLU A 63 14.13 -37.41 -15.96
CA GLU A 63 14.88 -38.32 -15.09
C GLU A 63 16.32 -37.88 -14.89
N GLY A 64 17.01 -37.53 -15.99
CA GLY A 64 18.38 -37.01 -15.94
C GLY A 64 18.50 -35.65 -15.22
N LEU A 65 17.55 -34.74 -15.43
CA LEU A 65 17.54 -33.44 -14.75
C LEU A 65 17.33 -33.59 -13.24
N LEU A 66 16.49 -34.50 -12.80
CA LEU A 66 16.25 -34.79 -11.38
C LEU A 66 17.48 -35.43 -10.72
N LEU A 67 18.20 -36.29 -11.44
CA LEU A 67 19.39 -36.97 -10.90
C LEU A 67 20.63 -36.05 -10.82
N PHE A 68 20.87 -35.21 -11.82
CA PHE A 68 22.14 -34.48 -11.95
C PHE A 68 22.00 -32.96 -11.92
N GLY A 69 20.79 -32.46 -11.89
CA GLY A 69 20.52 -31.02 -12.01
C GLY A 69 20.66 -30.52 -13.47
N TRP A 70 20.53 -29.23 -13.62
CA TRP A 70 20.42 -28.57 -14.94
C TRP A 70 21.51 -27.53 -15.24
N ASN A 71 22.53 -27.43 -14.38
CA ASN A 71 23.62 -26.47 -14.59
C ASN A 71 24.38 -26.75 -15.92
N GLY A 72 24.57 -25.70 -16.70
CA GLY A 72 25.25 -25.78 -17.98
C GLY A 72 24.39 -26.31 -19.15
N ILE A 73 23.10 -26.51 -18.94
CA ILE A 73 22.16 -26.90 -19.99
C ILE A 73 21.45 -25.65 -20.52
N ASP A 74 21.31 -25.55 -21.83
CA ASP A 74 20.61 -24.45 -22.49
C ASP A 74 19.15 -24.34 -22.02
N PRO A 75 18.66 -23.15 -21.60
CA PRO A 75 17.29 -22.94 -21.16
C PRO A 75 16.23 -23.40 -22.15
N LYS A 76 16.46 -23.29 -23.48
CA LYS A 76 15.52 -23.80 -24.50
C LYS A 76 15.37 -25.31 -24.47
N LYS A 77 16.48 -26.02 -24.23
CA LYS A 77 16.46 -27.47 -24.10
C LYS A 77 15.78 -27.89 -22.81
N LEU A 78 16.05 -27.18 -21.71
CA LEU A 78 15.35 -27.38 -20.43
C LEU A 78 13.84 -27.19 -20.59
N LEU A 79 13.43 -26.11 -21.27
CA LEU A 79 12.01 -25.82 -21.49
C LEU A 79 11.32 -26.93 -22.29
N LYS A 80 11.97 -27.45 -23.35
CA LYS A 80 11.41 -28.57 -24.13
C LYS A 80 11.24 -29.84 -23.29
N ILE A 81 12.20 -30.17 -22.43
CA ILE A 81 12.17 -31.36 -21.60
C ILE A 81 11.13 -31.20 -20.48
N ALA A 82 11.16 -30.05 -19.78
CA ALA A 82 10.36 -29.81 -18.59
C ALA A 82 8.93 -29.30 -18.90
N GLY A 83 8.71 -28.70 -20.07
CA GLY A 83 7.42 -28.11 -20.43
C GLY A 83 6.25 -29.10 -20.31
N HIS A 84 6.47 -30.38 -20.63
CA HIS A 84 5.48 -31.43 -20.48
C HIS A 84 5.16 -31.71 -18.99
N ALA A 85 6.17 -31.68 -18.14
CA ALA A 85 6.02 -31.87 -16.70
C ALA A 85 5.29 -30.71 -16.02
N PHE A 86 5.47 -29.48 -16.51
CA PHE A 86 4.75 -28.31 -15.98
C PHE A 86 3.25 -28.37 -16.18
N VAL A 87 2.76 -29.05 -17.21
CA VAL A 87 1.33 -29.24 -17.47
C VAL A 87 0.70 -30.25 -16.52
N ALA A 88 1.48 -31.24 -16.10
CA ALA A 88 0.97 -32.40 -15.34
C ALA A 88 1.36 -32.38 -13.85
N ALA A 89 2.20 -31.43 -13.43
CA ALA A 89 2.77 -31.46 -12.08
C ALA A 89 1.82 -30.93 -11.02
N GLU A 90 1.68 -31.70 -9.95
CA GLU A 90 1.34 -31.17 -8.62
C GLU A 90 2.55 -30.45 -8.03
N GLU A 91 2.37 -29.76 -6.91
CA GLU A 91 3.41 -28.93 -6.27
C GLU A 91 4.72 -29.72 -6.01
N ASP A 92 5.76 -29.47 -6.82
CA ASP A 92 7.08 -30.06 -6.70
C ASP A 92 8.14 -28.95 -6.57
N LYS A 93 8.85 -28.94 -5.43
CA LYS A 93 9.89 -27.94 -5.14
C LYS A 93 11.05 -27.98 -6.12
N THR A 94 11.40 -29.16 -6.63
CA THR A 94 12.51 -29.33 -7.60
C THR A 94 12.08 -28.76 -8.94
N LEU A 95 10.88 -29.06 -9.38
CA LEU A 95 10.31 -28.56 -10.60
C LEU A 95 10.11 -27.03 -10.58
N THR A 96 9.67 -26.49 -9.42
CA THR A 96 9.56 -25.03 -9.23
C THR A 96 10.92 -24.34 -9.36
N LYS A 97 12.01 -24.90 -8.82
CA LYS A 97 13.36 -24.36 -8.98
C LYS A 97 13.83 -24.41 -10.43
N LEU A 98 13.57 -25.52 -11.11
CA LEU A 98 13.88 -25.66 -12.53
C LEU A 98 13.09 -24.66 -13.37
N ALA A 99 11.78 -24.55 -13.14
CA ALA A 99 10.91 -23.60 -13.82
C ALA A 99 11.41 -22.16 -13.65
N TRP A 100 11.77 -21.79 -12.44
CA TRP A 100 12.34 -20.47 -12.16
C TRP A 100 13.69 -20.25 -12.83
N HIS A 101 14.54 -21.27 -12.88
CA HIS A 101 15.82 -21.19 -13.59
C HIS A 101 15.63 -20.93 -15.09
N ILE A 102 14.69 -21.64 -15.73
CA ILE A 102 14.35 -21.44 -17.14
C ILE A 102 13.82 -20.02 -17.36
N PHE A 103 12.90 -19.58 -16.51
CA PHE A 103 12.32 -18.24 -16.59
C PHE A 103 13.38 -17.13 -16.49
N LYS A 104 14.34 -17.26 -15.57
CA LYS A 104 15.48 -16.33 -15.47
C LYS A 104 16.34 -16.29 -16.72
N GLY A 105 16.45 -17.40 -17.42
CA GLY A 105 17.17 -17.49 -18.71
C GLY A 105 16.46 -16.78 -19.87
N GLY A 106 15.22 -16.33 -19.67
CA GLY A 106 14.43 -15.61 -20.67
C GLY A 106 13.75 -16.50 -21.70
N GLU A 107 13.81 -17.81 -21.51
CA GLU A 107 13.12 -18.80 -22.36
C GLU A 107 11.90 -19.33 -21.62
N PHE A 108 10.71 -18.98 -22.11
CA PHE A 108 9.46 -19.40 -21.47
C PHE A 108 8.30 -19.46 -22.49
N ASP A 109 7.31 -20.28 -22.14
CA ASP A 109 6.06 -20.40 -22.85
C ASP A 109 4.89 -20.42 -21.86
N LYS A 110 3.70 -20.57 -22.40
CA LYS A 110 2.47 -20.54 -21.58
C LYS A 110 2.45 -21.61 -20.48
N PRO A 111 2.77 -22.91 -20.71
CA PRO A 111 2.81 -23.91 -19.65
C PRO A 111 3.74 -23.55 -18.49
N LEU A 112 4.96 -23.07 -18.79
CA LEU A 112 5.92 -22.62 -17.78
C LEU A 112 5.36 -21.49 -16.94
N LEU A 113 4.77 -20.48 -17.59
CA LEU A 113 4.23 -19.31 -16.91
C LEU A 113 3.00 -19.66 -16.05
N VAL A 114 2.10 -20.52 -16.52
CA VAL A 114 0.96 -21.02 -15.74
C VAL A 114 1.47 -21.74 -14.49
N TYR A 115 2.41 -22.66 -14.67
CA TYR A 115 2.98 -23.38 -13.53
C TYR A 115 3.62 -22.43 -12.50
N LEU A 116 4.43 -21.46 -12.96
CA LEU A 116 5.04 -20.49 -12.06
C LEU A 116 4.00 -19.56 -11.40
N CYS A 117 2.96 -19.17 -12.13
CA CYS A 117 1.86 -18.36 -11.59
C CYS A 117 1.20 -19.05 -10.39
N ASP A 118 1.05 -20.35 -10.42
CA ASP A 118 0.38 -21.11 -9.37
C ASP A 118 1.30 -21.49 -8.20
N HIS A 119 2.56 -21.81 -8.48
CA HIS A 119 3.45 -22.45 -7.51
C HIS A 119 4.63 -21.59 -7.04
N TYR A 120 5.06 -20.59 -7.83
CA TYR A 120 6.24 -19.81 -7.47
C TYR A 120 5.94 -18.79 -6.36
N SER A 121 6.80 -18.80 -5.32
CA SER A 121 6.81 -17.80 -4.27
C SER A 121 8.25 -17.34 -4.05
N GLY A 122 8.55 -16.12 -4.46
CA GLY A 122 9.88 -15.52 -4.39
C GLY A 122 9.86 -14.12 -3.79
N THR A 123 10.90 -13.36 -4.07
CA THR A 123 10.98 -11.95 -3.68
C THR A 123 10.00 -11.10 -4.50
N ILE A 124 9.61 -9.95 -3.97
CA ILE A 124 8.65 -9.05 -4.66
C ILE A 124 9.14 -8.68 -6.08
N PRO A 125 10.41 -8.29 -6.32
CA PRO A 125 10.89 -8.01 -7.67
C PRO A 125 10.79 -9.21 -8.63
N GLU A 126 11.05 -10.42 -8.13
CA GLU A 126 10.89 -11.64 -8.91
C GLU A 126 9.43 -11.91 -9.26
N MET A 127 8.54 -11.74 -8.28
CA MET A 127 7.10 -11.89 -8.47
C MET A 127 6.54 -10.85 -9.46
N VAL A 128 7.01 -9.60 -9.41
CA VAL A 128 6.62 -8.55 -10.38
C VAL A 128 7.09 -8.90 -11.79
N LYS A 129 8.32 -9.40 -11.93
CA LYS A 129 8.83 -9.84 -13.22
C LYS A 129 7.99 -10.99 -13.82
N LEU A 130 7.63 -11.96 -12.97
CA LEU A 130 6.75 -13.06 -13.36
C LEU A 130 5.36 -12.55 -13.75
N TRP A 131 4.79 -11.66 -12.95
CA TRP A 131 3.49 -11.05 -13.20
C TRP A 131 3.44 -10.35 -14.56
N THR A 132 4.48 -9.58 -14.89
CA THR A 132 4.61 -8.88 -16.18
C THR A 132 4.60 -9.89 -17.34
N ALA A 133 5.42 -10.93 -17.24
CA ALA A 133 5.47 -11.97 -18.26
C ALA A 133 4.13 -12.70 -18.41
N CYS A 134 3.48 -13.08 -17.31
CA CYS A 134 2.16 -13.73 -17.36
C CYS A 134 1.10 -12.84 -18.03
N ARG A 135 1.12 -11.53 -17.76
CA ARG A 135 0.23 -10.56 -18.39
C ARG A 135 0.44 -10.47 -19.91
N GLU A 136 1.68 -10.41 -20.34
CA GLU A 136 2.03 -10.37 -21.77
C GLU A 136 1.55 -11.61 -22.54
N PHE A 137 1.55 -12.76 -21.89
CA PHE A 137 1.05 -14.02 -22.46
C PHE A 137 -0.46 -14.25 -22.28
N GLY A 138 -1.18 -13.30 -21.71
CA GLY A 138 -2.62 -13.39 -21.50
C GLY A 138 -3.04 -14.53 -20.54
N ILE A 139 -2.24 -14.75 -19.50
CA ILE A 139 -2.52 -15.70 -18.43
C ILE A 139 -3.35 -14.98 -17.37
N ASP A 140 -4.27 -15.70 -16.72
CA ASP A 140 -4.99 -15.18 -15.56
C ASP A 140 -4.02 -14.95 -14.42
N ILE A 141 -3.91 -13.68 -14.00
CA ILE A 141 -2.97 -13.22 -12.99
C ILE A 141 -3.64 -12.77 -11.70
N GLN A 142 -4.92 -13.07 -11.51
CA GLN A 142 -5.63 -12.63 -10.30
C GLN A 142 -4.96 -13.16 -9.02
N ILE A 143 -4.76 -14.47 -8.93
CA ILE A 143 -4.17 -15.12 -7.75
C ILE A 143 -2.73 -14.64 -7.52
N LEU A 144 -1.95 -14.48 -8.59
CA LEU A 144 -0.59 -13.97 -8.50
C LEU A 144 -0.56 -12.53 -7.99
N SER A 145 -1.48 -11.68 -8.47
CA SER A 145 -1.66 -10.30 -8.01
C SER A 145 -2.04 -10.26 -6.53
N GLU A 146 -2.97 -11.10 -6.08
CA GLU A 146 -3.36 -11.18 -4.67
C GLU A 146 -2.21 -11.57 -3.77
N ARG A 147 -1.44 -12.61 -4.13
CA ARG A 147 -0.27 -13.04 -3.38
C ARG A 147 0.79 -11.95 -3.29
N LEU A 148 1.05 -11.27 -4.40
CA LEU A 148 2.04 -10.21 -4.47
C LEU A 148 1.63 -9.00 -3.62
N LEU A 149 0.38 -8.53 -3.74
CA LEU A 149 -0.13 -7.43 -2.93
C LEU A 149 -0.17 -7.80 -1.44
N ALA A 150 -0.57 -9.02 -1.09
CA ALA A 150 -0.53 -9.51 0.27
C ALA A 150 0.90 -9.53 0.84
N GLN A 151 1.89 -9.97 0.06
CA GLN A 151 3.29 -9.97 0.47
C GLN A 151 3.81 -8.55 0.74
N ILE A 152 3.41 -7.57 -0.10
CA ILE A 152 3.78 -6.15 0.08
C ILE A 152 3.25 -5.58 1.39
N LEU A 153 2.07 -6.00 1.84
CA LEU A 153 1.51 -5.53 3.11
C LEU A 153 2.39 -5.88 4.33
N PHE A 154 3.18 -6.96 4.25
CA PHE A 154 4.07 -7.40 5.33
C PHE A 154 5.49 -6.87 5.21
N THR A 155 5.82 -6.14 4.13
CA THR A 155 7.15 -5.54 3.98
C THR A 155 7.21 -4.17 4.64
N ASP A 156 8.40 -3.77 5.10
CA ASP A 156 8.61 -2.44 5.67
C ASP A 156 9.02 -1.39 4.62
N GLN A 157 9.29 -1.82 3.40
CA GLN A 157 9.72 -0.95 2.31
C GLN A 157 8.62 -0.80 1.25
N MET A 158 8.51 0.39 0.69
CA MET A 158 7.73 0.60 -0.52
C MET A 158 8.44 -0.07 -1.70
N VAL A 159 7.64 -0.67 -2.56
CA VAL A 159 8.14 -1.33 -3.77
C VAL A 159 7.45 -0.68 -4.97
N PRO A 160 8.05 0.38 -5.54
CA PRO A 160 7.46 1.13 -6.66
C PRO A 160 7.10 0.23 -7.85
N GLU A 161 7.88 -0.82 -8.07
CA GLU A 161 7.67 -1.79 -9.15
C GLU A 161 6.34 -2.56 -9.02
N ALA A 162 5.74 -2.57 -7.84
CA ALA A 162 4.47 -3.23 -7.59
C ALA A 162 3.22 -2.37 -7.85
N TYR A 163 3.36 -1.06 -8.04
CA TYR A 163 2.21 -0.21 -8.35
C TYR A 163 1.44 -0.64 -9.61
N PRO A 164 2.07 -1.05 -10.72
CA PRO A 164 1.34 -1.56 -11.88
C PRO A 164 0.45 -2.77 -11.56
N VAL A 165 0.87 -3.61 -10.59
CA VAL A 165 0.08 -4.75 -10.12
C VAL A 165 -1.14 -4.26 -9.35
N PHE A 166 -0.96 -3.27 -8.48
CA PHE A 166 -2.04 -2.67 -7.72
C PHE A 166 -3.08 -2.00 -8.64
N PHE A 167 -2.65 -1.16 -9.59
CA PHE A 167 -3.57 -0.48 -10.51
C PHE A 167 -4.37 -1.47 -11.36
N TYR A 168 -3.71 -2.50 -11.89
CA TYR A 168 -4.41 -3.57 -12.59
C TYR A 168 -5.47 -4.23 -11.70
N TYR A 169 -5.10 -4.55 -10.46
CA TYR A 169 -5.98 -5.23 -9.52
C TYR A 169 -7.18 -4.37 -9.12
N GLU A 170 -6.95 -3.07 -8.93
CA GLU A 170 -7.99 -2.08 -8.62
C GLU A 170 -8.96 -1.90 -9.79
N GLU A 171 -8.43 -1.76 -11.02
CA GLU A 171 -9.23 -1.63 -12.25
C GLU A 171 -10.15 -2.83 -12.49
N GLN A 172 -9.67 -4.04 -12.20
CA GLN A 172 -10.49 -5.25 -12.31
C GLN A 172 -11.56 -5.35 -11.21
N GLY A 173 -11.49 -4.52 -10.18
CA GLY A 173 -12.47 -4.51 -9.08
C GLY A 173 -12.47 -5.77 -8.22
N PHE A 174 -11.34 -6.45 -8.13
CA PHE A 174 -11.17 -7.68 -7.36
C PHE A 174 -11.41 -7.47 -5.85
N ASN A 175 -10.71 -8.12 -4.98
CA ASN A 175 -10.92 -8.09 -3.53
C ASN A 175 -10.80 -6.67 -2.94
N LYS A 176 -11.93 -6.00 -2.67
CA LYS A 176 -11.98 -4.63 -2.13
C LYS A 176 -11.30 -4.50 -0.76
N LYS A 177 -11.28 -5.56 0.05
CA LYS A 177 -10.58 -5.54 1.36
C LYS A 177 -9.07 -5.45 1.17
N LEU A 178 -8.51 -6.18 0.21
CA LEU A 178 -7.09 -6.14 -0.10
C LEU A 178 -6.69 -4.78 -0.68
N ILE A 179 -7.51 -4.21 -1.58
CA ILE A 179 -7.31 -2.86 -2.12
C ILE A 179 -7.24 -1.83 -0.98
N ARG A 180 -8.23 -1.84 -0.08
CA ARG A 180 -8.25 -0.91 1.07
C ARG A 180 -7.04 -1.09 1.99
N ALA A 181 -6.66 -2.33 2.29
CA ALA A 181 -5.51 -2.62 3.12
C ALA A 181 -4.21 -2.10 2.48
N PHE A 182 -4.04 -2.30 1.17
CA PHE A 182 -2.90 -1.78 0.42
C PHE A 182 -2.84 -0.25 0.46
N LEU A 183 -3.95 0.42 0.15
CA LEU A 183 -4.04 1.89 0.19
C LEU A 183 -3.77 2.44 1.60
N LYS A 184 -4.39 1.86 2.62
CA LYS A 184 -4.17 2.23 4.01
C LYS A 184 -2.68 2.12 4.41
N ARG A 185 -2.03 1.02 4.04
CA ARG A 185 -0.60 0.81 4.32
C ARG A 185 0.29 1.78 3.55
N THR A 186 -0.01 2.03 2.28
CA THR A 186 0.71 2.97 1.42
C THR A 186 0.57 4.41 1.92
N ALA A 187 -0.65 4.82 2.27
CA ALA A 187 -0.90 6.13 2.87
C ALA A 187 -0.14 6.32 4.19
N TYR A 188 -0.17 5.32 5.07
CA TYR A 188 0.60 5.35 6.32
C TYR A 188 2.08 5.58 6.09
N ARG A 189 2.69 4.87 5.16
CA ARG A 189 4.12 5.01 4.84
C ARG A 189 4.45 6.40 4.30
N TYR A 190 3.62 6.90 3.39
CA TYR A 190 3.75 8.27 2.89
C TYR A 190 3.70 9.31 4.00
N LEU A 191 2.77 9.15 4.94
CA LEU A 191 2.59 10.09 6.05
C LEU A 191 3.75 10.04 7.05
N VAL A 192 4.24 8.84 7.37
CA VAL A 192 5.26 8.63 8.43
C VAL A 192 6.69 8.75 7.90
N HIS A 193 6.96 8.16 6.73
CA HIS A 193 8.32 8.07 6.19
C HIS A 193 8.61 9.09 5.09
N GLY A 194 7.58 9.78 4.58
CA GLY A 194 7.75 10.75 3.49
C GLY A 194 8.10 10.11 2.15
N ASP A 195 7.73 8.85 1.95
CA ASP A 195 8.00 8.11 0.71
C ASP A 195 7.39 8.86 -0.49
N LYS A 196 8.13 8.91 -1.60
CA LYS A 196 7.59 9.46 -2.84
C LYS A 196 6.61 8.46 -3.46
N LEU A 197 5.41 8.93 -3.75
CA LEU A 197 4.36 8.15 -4.40
C LEU A 197 4.10 8.67 -5.81
N PRO A 198 3.72 7.80 -6.77
CA PRO A 198 3.18 8.23 -8.06
C PRO A 198 1.87 9.02 -7.88
N ASP A 199 1.63 9.97 -8.77
CA ASP A 199 0.42 10.81 -8.70
C ASP A 199 -0.86 9.98 -8.81
N GLU A 200 -0.84 8.89 -9.57
CA GLU A 200 -1.95 7.96 -9.74
C GLU A 200 -2.41 7.31 -8.43
N ILE A 201 -1.50 7.13 -7.47
CA ILE A 201 -1.85 6.61 -6.14
C ILE A 201 -2.72 7.60 -5.36
N PHE A 202 -2.49 8.91 -5.53
CA PHE A 202 -3.34 9.92 -4.90
C PHE A 202 -4.75 9.92 -5.49
N GLU A 203 -4.91 9.60 -6.77
CA GLU A 203 -6.21 9.38 -7.40
C GLU A 203 -6.97 8.23 -6.73
N SER A 204 -6.28 7.10 -6.51
CA SER A 204 -6.85 5.97 -5.77
C SER A 204 -7.19 6.35 -4.32
N PHE A 205 -6.35 7.15 -3.65
CA PHE A 205 -6.69 7.67 -2.33
C PHE A 205 -7.97 8.50 -2.36
N TYR A 206 -8.14 9.40 -3.32
CA TYR A 206 -9.35 10.21 -3.49
C TYR A 206 -10.61 9.36 -3.59
N GLN A 207 -10.57 8.30 -4.36
CA GLN A 207 -11.70 7.39 -4.53
C GLN A 207 -12.10 6.67 -3.23
N HIS A 208 -11.19 6.57 -2.28
CA HIS A 208 -11.38 5.83 -1.04
C HIS A 208 -11.46 6.70 0.23
N VAL A 209 -11.35 8.03 0.13
CA VAL A 209 -11.38 8.93 1.30
C VAL A 209 -12.70 8.94 2.06
N GLN A 210 -13.81 8.64 1.37
CA GLN A 210 -15.15 8.64 1.97
C GLN A 210 -15.42 7.46 2.91
N VAL A 211 -14.54 6.47 2.90
CA VAL A 211 -14.65 5.29 3.76
C VAL A 211 -13.96 5.59 5.08
N GLU A 212 -14.66 5.56 6.19
CA GLU A 212 -14.13 5.90 7.51
C GLU A 212 -12.87 5.10 7.87
N GLU A 213 -12.83 3.84 7.48
CA GLU A 213 -11.68 2.93 7.66
C GLU A 213 -10.41 3.39 6.90
N ASN A 214 -10.56 4.27 5.91
CA ASN A 214 -9.47 4.77 5.07
C ASN A 214 -9.05 6.21 5.40
N ARG A 215 -9.26 6.66 6.63
CA ARG A 215 -8.78 7.98 7.07
C ARG A 215 -7.31 8.26 6.75
N PRO A 216 -6.38 7.30 6.81
CA PRO A 216 -5.01 7.54 6.34
C PRO A 216 -4.94 8.03 4.88
N CYS A 217 -5.82 7.56 4.01
CA CYS A 217 -5.88 8.04 2.62
C CYS A 217 -6.29 9.51 2.55
N LEU A 218 -7.27 9.93 3.36
CA LEU A 218 -7.66 11.34 3.46
C LEU A 218 -6.48 12.20 3.92
N LEU A 219 -5.78 11.80 4.98
CA LEU A 219 -4.62 12.54 5.47
C LEU A 219 -3.49 12.59 4.45
N ALA A 220 -3.27 11.51 3.70
CA ALA A 220 -2.29 11.48 2.62
C ALA A 220 -2.64 12.46 1.49
N VAL A 221 -3.91 12.53 1.10
CA VAL A 221 -4.39 13.52 0.12
C VAL A 221 -4.20 14.94 0.64
N LEU A 222 -4.60 15.23 1.88
CA LEU A 222 -4.42 16.55 2.48
C LEU A 222 -2.93 16.95 2.54
N LYS A 223 -2.05 16.03 2.93
CA LYS A 223 -0.59 16.26 2.93
C LYS A 223 -0.06 16.54 1.53
N HIS A 224 -0.48 15.77 0.54
CA HIS A 224 -0.09 15.96 -0.85
C HIS A 224 -0.53 17.35 -1.36
N LEU A 225 -1.79 17.70 -1.13
CA LEU A 225 -2.34 18.99 -1.55
C LEU A 225 -1.69 20.16 -0.80
N SER A 226 -1.28 19.98 0.46
CA SER A 226 -0.61 21.01 1.23
C SER A 226 0.72 21.45 0.60
N GLY A 227 1.41 20.52 -0.06
CA GLY A 227 2.67 20.79 -0.77
C GLY A 227 2.50 21.50 -2.12
N ARG A 228 1.28 21.59 -2.65
CA ARG A 228 1.02 22.28 -3.93
C ARG A 228 0.97 23.79 -3.75
N GLY A 229 1.51 24.52 -4.72
CA GLY A 229 1.48 25.99 -4.71
C GLY A 229 0.08 26.58 -4.82
N MET A 230 -0.77 25.99 -5.69
CA MET A 230 -2.16 26.39 -5.91
C MET A 230 -3.07 25.18 -5.89
N LEU A 231 -4.30 25.36 -5.42
CA LEU A 231 -5.36 24.37 -5.47
C LEU A 231 -6.35 24.72 -6.60
N THR A 232 -6.91 23.72 -7.26
CA THR A 232 -8.08 23.89 -8.12
C THR A 232 -9.31 24.19 -7.26
N GLY A 233 -10.37 24.73 -7.87
CA GLY A 233 -11.61 25.01 -7.14
C GLY A 233 -12.20 23.78 -6.44
N GLY A 234 -12.18 22.62 -7.13
CA GLY A 234 -12.64 21.35 -6.54
C GLY A 234 -11.75 20.85 -5.39
N GLU A 235 -10.44 20.98 -5.50
CA GLU A 235 -9.51 20.64 -4.41
C GLU A 235 -9.69 21.57 -3.20
N ALA A 236 -9.91 22.86 -3.41
CA ALA A 236 -10.18 23.80 -2.33
C ALA A 236 -11.44 23.43 -1.55
N VAL A 237 -12.53 23.14 -2.27
CA VAL A 237 -13.80 22.69 -1.66
C VAL A 237 -13.59 21.37 -0.89
N PHE A 238 -12.88 20.41 -1.47
CA PHE A 238 -12.58 19.15 -0.81
C PHE A 238 -11.78 19.35 0.49
N VAL A 239 -10.77 20.19 0.46
CA VAL A 239 -9.92 20.46 1.64
C VAL A 239 -10.74 21.18 2.73
N ASP A 240 -11.48 22.23 2.39
CA ASP A 240 -12.34 22.94 3.35
C ASP A 240 -13.32 22.01 4.02
N TYR A 241 -14.05 21.22 3.25
CA TYR A 241 -15.04 20.29 3.78
C TYR A 241 -14.40 19.27 4.75
N ASN A 242 -13.31 18.65 4.35
CA ASN A 242 -12.69 17.61 5.17
C ASN A 242 -11.99 18.17 6.41
N LEU A 243 -11.35 19.32 6.33
CA LEU A 243 -10.79 19.98 7.51
C LEU A 243 -11.89 20.36 8.51
N HIS A 244 -13.01 20.88 8.00
CA HIS A 244 -14.16 21.20 8.86
C HIS A 244 -14.70 19.96 9.57
N GLN A 245 -14.82 18.81 8.89
CA GLN A 245 -15.30 17.55 9.48
C GLN A 245 -14.32 16.94 10.49
N LEU A 246 -13.04 17.29 10.43
CA LEU A 246 -11.97 16.69 11.25
C LEU A 246 -11.46 17.61 12.37
N TYR A 247 -11.89 18.88 12.42
CA TYR A 247 -11.35 19.87 13.35
C TYR A 247 -11.37 19.44 14.82
N GLU A 248 -12.40 18.68 15.23
CA GLU A 248 -12.52 18.18 16.60
C GLU A 248 -11.50 17.11 16.98
N LYS A 249 -10.79 16.55 15.99
CA LYS A 249 -9.97 15.34 16.17
C LYS A 249 -8.49 15.61 16.29
N ASP A 250 -8.06 16.85 16.36
CA ASP A 250 -6.66 17.27 16.45
C ASP A 250 -5.72 16.81 15.31
N ILE A 251 -6.27 16.05 14.35
CA ILE A 251 -5.52 15.46 13.27
C ILE A 251 -5.22 16.47 12.18
N VAL A 252 -6.08 17.46 12.05
CA VAL A 252 -5.98 18.48 11.02
C VAL A 252 -5.03 19.62 11.40
N LEU A 253 -4.59 19.67 12.66
CA LEU A 253 -3.73 20.74 13.14
C LEU A 253 -2.50 20.99 12.25
N PRO A 254 -1.76 19.98 11.79
CA PRO A 254 -0.62 20.19 10.89
C PRO A 254 -1.03 20.79 9.53
N TYR A 255 -2.26 20.58 9.10
CA TYR A 255 -2.75 21.02 7.80
C TYR A 255 -3.35 22.41 7.82
N PHE A 256 -3.88 22.90 8.95
CA PHE A 256 -4.42 24.26 9.03
C PHE A 256 -3.41 25.30 8.62
N GLN A 257 -2.18 25.20 9.10
CA GLN A 257 -1.13 26.15 8.71
C GLN A 257 -0.81 26.02 7.22
N ALA A 258 -0.70 24.82 6.69
CA ALA A 258 -0.36 24.58 5.30
C ALA A 258 -1.42 25.12 4.32
N PHE A 259 -2.68 25.17 4.73
CA PHE A 259 -3.78 25.63 3.90
C PHE A 259 -4.27 27.05 4.19
N LYS A 260 -3.83 27.69 5.27
CA LYS A 260 -4.34 29.01 5.68
C LYS A 260 -4.29 30.08 4.59
N ASP A 261 -3.23 30.08 3.76
CA ASP A 261 -3.04 31.03 2.67
C ASP A 261 -3.79 30.63 1.38
N LYS A 262 -4.33 29.42 1.33
CA LYS A 262 -5.04 28.87 0.17
C LYS A 262 -6.54 28.82 0.36
N LEU A 263 -6.99 28.77 1.60
CA LEU A 263 -8.38 28.66 2.02
C LEU A 263 -8.70 29.70 3.08
N SER A 264 -9.99 29.95 3.29
CA SER A 264 -10.46 30.80 4.38
C SER A 264 -10.40 30.11 5.76
N LEU A 265 -9.25 29.57 6.12
CA LEU A 265 -9.01 28.87 7.39
C LEU A 265 -8.38 29.78 8.45
N PRO A 266 -8.47 29.42 9.74
CA PRO A 266 -7.82 30.15 10.83
C PRO A 266 -6.30 30.25 10.67
N ASP A 267 -5.72 31.34 11.16
CA ASP A 267 -4.26 31.62 11.04
C ASP A 267 -3.42 30.98 12.14
N THR A 268 -4.01 30.21 13.04
CA THR A 268 -3.29 29.63 14.17
C THR A 268 -2.93 28.17 13.94
N LEU A 269 -1.77 27.78 14.43
CA LEU A 269 -1.29 26.40 14.47
C LEU A 269 -1.70 25.70 15.76
N LEU A 270 -2.19 26.47 16.73
CA LEU A 270 -2.57 25.93 18.03
C LEU A 270 -3.80 25.06 17.90
N LYS A 271 -3.90 24.10 18.79
CA LYS A 271 -5.08 23.29 18.90
C LYS A 271 -6.27 24.19 19.21
N GLU A 272 -7.12 24.36 18.23
CA GLU A 272 -8.37 25.08 18.34
C GLU A 272 -9.53 24.12 18.46
N GLN A 273 -10.49 24.50 19.29
CA GLN A 273 -11.80 23.91 19.29
C GLN A 273 -12.73 24.86 18.54
N TYR A 274 -13.51 24.31 17.63
CA TYR A 274 -14.35 25.11 16.77
C TYR A 274 -15.81 25.00 17.19
N VAL A 275 -16.47 26.15 17.15
CA VAL A 275 -17.93 26.21 17.13
C VAL A 275 -18.33 26.45 15.69
N ASP A 276 -19.10 25.53 15.14
CA ASP A 276 -19.66 25.63 13.81
C ASP A 276 -21.17 25.84 13.86
N TYR A 277 -21.68 26.53 12.83
CA TYR A 277 -23.09 26.78 12.68
C TYR A 277 -23.42 26.85 11.18
N THR A 278 -24.46 26.16 10.78
CA THR A 278 -24.94 26.19 9.40
C THR A 278 -26.13 27.14 9.30
N ALA A 279 -25.99 28.17 8.49
CA ALA A 279 -27.00 29.16 8.21
C ALA A 279 -27.20 29.32 6.71
N ASP A 280 -28.22 30.07 6.31
CA ASP A 280 -28.32 30.53 4.93
C ASP A 280 -27.06 31.35 4.58
N PRO A 281 -26.46 31.16 3.38
CA PRO A 281 -25.27 31.91 2.97
C PRO A 281 -25.43 33.43 3.05
N GLU A 282 -26.67 33.98 2.88
CA GLU A 282 -26.97 35.38 2.92
C GLU A 282 -27.22 35.96 4.31
N HIS A 283 -27.33 35.08 5.32
CA HIS A 283 -27.57 35.53 6.70
C HIS A 283 -26.27 35.97 7.39
N ASP A 284 -26.36 37.05 8.20
CA ASP A 284 -25.28 37.45 9.12
C ASP A 284 -25.31 36.60 10.38
N VAL A 285 -24.20 35.98 10.69
CA VAL A 285 -24.07 35.07 11.85
C VAL A 285 -22.98 35.56 12.77
N LYS A 286 -23.39 35.87 13.99
CA LYS A 286 -22.50 36.31 15.08
C LYS A 286 -22.49 35.29 16.19
N ILE A 287 -21.39 35.21 16.89
CA ILE A 287 -21.23 34.45 18.14
C ILE A 287 -20.99 35.42 19.29
N ARG A 288 -21.76 35.31 20.33
CA ARG A 288 -21.53 36.03 21.59
C ARG A 288 -20.98 35.02 22.58
N TYR A 289 -19.83 35.29 23.16
CA TYR A 289 -19.15 34.36 24.03
C TYR A 289 -18.48 35.04 25.23
N THR A 290 -18.22 34.24 26.26
CA THR A 290 -17.55 34.64 27.48
C THR A 290 -16.58 33.57 27.92
N TYR A 291 -15.31 33.91 28.11
CA TYR A 291 -14.32 33.02 28.70
C TYR A 291 -14.55 32.92 30.22
N ILE A 292 -14.39 31.72 30.73
CA ILE A 292 -14.36 31.41 32.17
C ILE A 292 -12.97 30.78 32.41
N VAL A 293 -12.16 31.46 33.19
CA VAL A 293 -10.80 31.09 33.56
C VAL A 293 -10.69 31.09 35.05
N ASP A 294 -10.27 29.99 35.67
CA ASP A 294 -10.24 29.86 37.17
C ASP A 294 -11.54 30.26 37.83
N ASP A 295 -12.67 29.81 37.29
CA ASP A 295 -14.04 30.13 37.71
C ASP A 295 -14.42 31.64 37.63
N GLN A 296 -13.53 32.46 37.04
CA GLN A 296 -13.82 33.89 36.85
C GLN A 296 -14.35 34.16 35.43
N ARG A 297 -15.54 34.77 35.37
CA ARG A 297 -16.17 35.20 34.12
C ARG A 297 -15.54 36.46 33.58
N GLN A 298 -15.07 36.42 32.34
CA GLN A 298 -14.58 37.59 31.62
C GLN A 298 -15.71 38.38 30.98
N ALA A 299 -15.43 39.58 30.45
CA ALA A 299 -16.43 40.36 29.74
C ALA A 299 -16.90 39.61 28.46
N PRO A 300 -18.20 39.66 28.15
CA PRO A 300 -18.72 39.05 26.92
C PRO A 300 -18.23 39.76 25.66
N VAL A 301 -17.91 38.98 24.66
CA VAL A 301 -17.45 39.45 23.34
C VAL A 301 -18.47 38.99 22.30
N THR A 302 -18.77 39.84 21.30
CA THR A 302 -19.61 39.48 20.16
C THR A 302 -18.81 39.68 18.88
N GLU A 303 -18.67 38.66 18.04
CA GLU A 303 -17.93 38.69 16.79
C GLU A 303 -18.73 38.01 15.68
N THR A 304 -18.49 38.42 14.43
CA THR A 304 -19.03 37.74 13.25
C THR A 304 -18.30 36.41 13.05
N MET A 305 -19.06 35.34 12.90
CA MET A 305 -18.50 34.02 12.59
C MET A 305 -18.01 33.99 11.14
N ARG A 306 -16.89 33.35 10.93
CA ARG A 306 -16.25 33.26 9.63
C ARG A 306 -16.95 32.24 8.74
N ASN A 307 -17.31 32.62 7.52
CA ASN A 307 -17.81 31.70 6.52
C ASN A 307 -16.63 30.91 5.93
N VAL A 308 -16.63 29.60 6.08
CA VAL A 308 -15.58 28.70 5.58
C VAL A 308 -16.00 28.02 4.29
N PHE A 309 -17.29 27.66 4.19
CA PHE A 309 -17.83 26.94 3.04
C PHE A 309 -19.38 26.97 3.06
N GLU A 310 -20.03 27.32 1.95
CA GLU A 310 -21.48 27.21 1.66
C GLU A 310 -22.42 27.41 2.88
N GLY A 311 -22.24 28.52 3.60
CA GLY A 311 -23.08 28.82 4.78
C GLY A 311 -22.60 28.20 6.07
N ILE A 312 -21.52 27.42 6.08
CA ILE A 312 -20.89 26.95 7.30
C ILE A 312 -20.09 28.09 7.92
N ARG A 313 -20.51 28.52 9.10
CA ARG A 313 -19.88 29.58 9.89
C ARG A 313 -19.06 28.94 11.00
N VAL A 314 -17.86 29.41 11.23
CA VAL A 314 -16.91 28.84 12.18
C VAL A 314 -16.28 29.92 13.04
N ARG A 315 -16.08 29.62 14.33
CA ARG A 315 -15.25 30.38 15.26
C ARG A 315 -14.37 29.44 16.04
N GLY A 316 -13.07 29.60 15.93
CA GLY A 316 -12.07 28.84 16.68
C GLY A 316 -11.77 29.43 18.05
N PHE A 317 -11.61 28.57 19.03
CA PHE A 317 -11.25 28.92 20.41
C PHE A 317 -10.04 28.10 20.85
N ILE A 318 -9.04 28.78 21.36
CA ILE A 318 -7.90 28.13 22.00
C ILE A 318 -8.22 28.06 23.48
N LEU A 319 -8.43 26.86 23.97
CA LEU A 319 -8.71 26.59 25.38
C LEU A 319 -7.57 25.82 26.02
N PHE A 320 -7.28 26.18 27.26
CA PHE A 320 -6.36 25.46 28.11
C PHE A 320 -7.13 24.61 29.14
N GLN A 321 -6.38 23.78 29.83
CA GLN A 321 -6.95 23.00 30.92
C GLN A 321 -7.66 23.92 31.90
N ASP A 322 -8.86 23.52 32.30
CA ASP A 322 -9.75 24.25 33.24
C ASP A 322 -10.34 25.56 32.69
N GLU A 323 -10.17 25.83 31.39
CA GLU A 323 -10.84 26.94 30.71
C GLU A 323 -12.14 26.47 30.03
N THR A 324 -13.13 27.35 30.07
CA THR A 324 -14.45 27.14 29.45
C THR A 324 -14.87 28.39 28.68
N VAL A 325 -15.52 28.21 27.55
CA VAL A 325 -16.25 29.27 26.86
C VAL A 325 -17.74 28.99 26.93
N GLU A 326 -18.49 29.93 27.42
CA GLU A 326 -19.95 29.94 27.25
C GLU A 326 -20.32 30.82 26.07
N TYR A 327 -21.16 30.31 25.16
CA TYR A 327 -21.50 31.03 23.95
C TYR A 327 -22.95 30.84 23.55
N GLU A 328 -23.47 31.79 22.77
CA GLU A 328 -24.72 31.74 22.01
C GLU A 328 -24.47 32.23 20.59
N ILE A 329 -25.18 31.69 19.60
CA ILE A 329 -25.09 32.12 18.21
C ILE A 329 -26.31 32.97 17.89
N ILE A 330 -26.09 34.08 17.18
CA ILE A 330 -27.09 35.04 16.75
C ILE A 330 -27.09 35.05 15.24
N GLU A 331 -28.14 34.53 14.62
CA GLU A 331 -28.37 34.54 13.18
C GLU A 331 -29.36 35.68 12.86
N THR A 332 -29.00 36.52 11.90
CA THR A 332 -29.85 37.63 11.44
C THR A 332 -30.18 37.41 9.96
N ASP A 333 -31.48 37.33 9.65
CA ASP A 333 -31.96 37.21 8.26
C ASP A 333 -31.85 38.50 7.45
N ALA A 334 -32.21 38.45 6.17
CA ALA A 334 -32.21 39.63 5.29
C ALA A 334 -33.20 40.72 5.70
N GLU A 335 -34.26 40.36 6.43
CA GLU A 335 -35.28 41.28 6.97
C GLU A 335 -34.87 41.89 8.32
N GLY A 336 -33.76 41.42 8.92
CA GLY A 336 -33.24 41.91 10.19
C GLY A 336 -33.84 41.19 11.44
N HIS A 337 -34.50 40.08 11.25
CA HIS A 337 -34.99 39.29 12.40
C HIS A 337 -33.86 38.46 13.00
N GLU A 338 -33.70 38.56 14.31
CA GLU A 338 -32.69 37.81 15.03
C GLU A 338 -33.25 36.49 15.58
N LYS A 339 -32.52 35.42 15.33
CA LYS A 339 -32.68 34.11 15.93
C LYS A 339 -31.48 33.78 16.81
N LYS A 340 -31.69 33.36 18.04
CA LYS A 340 -30.63 33.01 18.99
C LYS A 340 -30.70 31.53 19.32
N THR A 341 -29.51 30.89 19.42
CA THR A 341 -29.44 29.54 19.97
C THR A 341 -29.53 29.54 21.47
N GLU A 342 -29.86 28.39 22.04
CA GLU A 342 -29.68 28.17 23.48
C GLU A 342 -28.18 28.33 23.81
N PRO A 343 -27.87 28.89 25.01
CA PRO A 343 -26.50 28.99 25.49
C PRO A 343 -25.86 27.62 25.59
N ALA A 344 -24.64 27.50 25.03
CA ALA A 344 -23.86 26.29 25.04
C ALA A 344 -22.48 26.52 25.69
N ARG A 345 -21.82 25.44 26.05
CA ARG A 345 -20.49 25.47 26.65
C ARG A 345 -19.49 24.71 25.80
N LEU A 346 -18.34 25.30 25.57
CA LEU A 346 -17.17 24.67 25.03
C LEU A 346 -16.14 24.52 26.17
N VAL A 347 -15.81 23.29 26.49
CA VAL A 347 -14.80 22.97 27.51
C VAL A 347 -13.56 22.42 26.87
N TYR A 348 -12.43 22.59 27.47
CA TYR A 348 -11.23 21.95 27.01
C TYR A 348 -11.42 20.43 27.00
N ILE A 349 -11.35 19.84 25.80
CA ILE A 349 -11.45 18.40 25.62
C ILE A 349 -10.05 17.83 25.41
N ASP A 350 -9.56 17.12 26.40
CA ASP A 350 -8.39 16.28 26.21
C ASP A 350 -8.80 14.97 25.54
N GLN A 351 -8.82 14.97 24.22
CA GLN A 351 -9.21 13.80 23.43
C GLN A 351 -8.23 12.61 23.58
N MET A 352 -7.13 12.83 24.30
CA MET A 352 -6.14 11.80 24.60
C MET A 352 -6.40 11.10 25.94
N ARG A 353 -7.52 11.39 26.60
CA ARG A 353 -7.99 10.66 27.80
C ARG A 353 -8.29 9.21 27.46
N GLY A 354 -7.39 8.36 27.73
CA GLY A 354 -7.42 6.91 27.46
C GLY A 354 -6.03 6.33 27.29
N MET A 355 -5.03 7.18 27.13
CA MET A 355 -3.63 6.79 27.24
C MET A 355 -3.13 7.26 28.61
N GLU A 356 -2.79 6.32 29.48
CA GLU A 356 -2.21 6.61 30.80
C GLU A 356 -1.00 7.54 30.65
N GLY A 357 -1.13 8.75 31.12
CA GLY A 357 -0.05 9.75 31.14
C GLY A 357 -0.51 11.15 30.74
N VAL A 358 0.26 12.15 31.09
CA VAL A 358 0.06 13.53 30.66
C VAL A 358 -0.02 13.58 29.15
N SER A 359 -1.15 14.01 28.61
CA SER A 359 -1.36 14.10 27.17
C SER A 359 -0.19 14.88 26.54
N GLY A 360 0.48 14.25 25.57
CA GLY A 360 1.54 14.91 24.84
C GLY A 360 1.08 16.22 24.20
N TYR A 361 -0.22 16.33 23.90
CA TYR A 361 -0.85 17.53 23.36
C TYR A 361 -1.03 18.65 24.39
N GLN A 362 -1.35 18.35 25.64
CA GLN A 362 -1.35 19.37 26.70
C GLN A 362 0.03 19.99 26.88
N MET A 363 1.05 19.12 26.89
CA MET A 363 2.44 19.56 26.99
C MET A 363 2.84 20.40 25.78
N LEU A 364 2.45 19.97 24.57
CA LEU A 364 2.67 20.69 23.32
C LEU A 364 1.98 22.05 23.32
N ASN A 365 0.70 22.14 23.67
CA ASN A 365 -0.04 23.40 23.75
C ASN A 365 0.60 24.36 24.75
N LYS A 366 0.96 23.88 25.95
CA LYS A 366 1.67 24.70 26.94
C LYS A 366 3.04 25.20 26.46
N MET A 367 3.78 24.37 25.74
CA MET A 367 5.07 24.75 25.16
C MET A 367 4.90 25.78 24.05
N LEU A 368 3.95 25.58 23.12
CA LEU A 368 3.64 26.54 22.05
C LEU A 368 3.22 27.89 22.59
N MET A 369 2.40 27.91 23.62
CA MET A 369 1.94 29.18 24.24
C MET A 369 3.06 29.90 24.98
N LYS A 370 3.98 29.19 25.59
CA LYS A 370 5.16 29.81 26.23
C LYS A 370 6.13 30.40 25.21
N GLN A 371 6.10 29.94 23.98
CA GLN A 371 7.03 30.32 22.91
C GLN A 371 6.37 31.15 21.80
N ARG A 372 5.38 31.97 22.11
CA ARG A 372 4.85 32.97 21.16
C ARG A 372 6.01 33.89 20.68
N GLY A 373 6.64 33.53 19.61
CA GLY A 373 7.86 34.13 19.07
C GLY A 373 9.00 33.13 18.93
N GLY A 374 8.71 31.85 19.15
CA GLY A 374 9.67 30.77 19.13
C GLY A 374 10.13 30.34 17.76
N GLU A 375 11.20 29.60 17.75
CA GLU A 375 11.95 29.13 16.62
C GLU A 375 11.08 28.20 15.72
N ASP A 376 11.07 28.48 14.41
CA ASP A 376 10.35 27.71 13.40
C ASP A 376 10.68 26.19 13.46
N ALA A 377 11.94 25.86 13.77
CA ALA A 377 12.39 24.47 13.87
C ALA A 377 11.68 23.67 14.99
N LEU A 378 11.25 24.32 16.07
CA LEU A 378 10.52 23.65 17.14
C LEU A 378 9.07 23.40 16.74
N LEU A 379 8.46 24.34 16.02
CA LEU A 379 7.11 24.18 15.48
C LEU A 379 7.06 23.03 14.49
N ASP A 380 8.05 22.92 13.60
CA ASP A 380 8.16 21.83 12.64
C ASP A 380 8.29 20.46 13.33
N GLN A 381 9.13 20.36 14.35
CA GLN A 381 9.27 19.12 15.14
C GLN A 381 7.98 18.74 15.86
N MET A 382 7.25 19.73 16.37
CA MET A 382 6.01 19.51 17.07
C MET A 382 4.88 19.11 16.12
N GLN A 383 4.83 19.69 14.92
CA GLN A 383 3.94 19.26 13.85
C GLN A 383 4.22 17.82 13.46
N GLU A 384 5.48 17.47 13.20
CA GLU A 384 5.88 16.12 12.83
C GLU A 384 5.50 15.11 13.92
N TYR A 385 5.67 15.45 15.18
CA TYR A 385 5.29 14.61 16.31
C TYR A 385 3.75 14.42 16.37
N ALA A 386 2.99 15.49 16.24
CA ALA A 386 1.53 15.44 16.28
C ALA A 386 0.96 14.60 15.11
N GLU A 387 1.52 14.81 13.91
CA GLU A 387 1.15 14.04 12.72
C GLU A 387 1.43 12.55 12.90
N LYS A 388 2.64 12.19 13.26
CA LYS A 388 3.03 10.78 13.47
C LYS A 388 2.14 10.11 14.53
N ARG A 389 1.88 10.80 15.63
CA ARG A 389 1.07 10.24 16.72
C ARG A 389 -0.39 10.09 16.35
N ALA A 390 -0.97 11.05 15.64
CA ALA A 390 -2.34 10.97 15.15
C ALA A 390 -2.51 9.77 14.21
N ILE A 391 -1.59 9.59 13.28
CA ILE A 391 -1.60 8.48 12.32
C ILE A 391 -1.45 7.14 13.02
N VAL A 392 -0.49 7.01 13.94
CA VAL A 392 -0.31 5.77 14.73
C VAL A 392 -1.57 5.42 15.50
N ASN A 393 -2.22 6.39 16.16
CA ASN A 393 -3.44 6.14 16.90
C ASN A 393 -4.59 5.65 16.01
N PHE A 394 -4.67 6.12 14.74
CA PHE A 394 -5.65 5.61 13.79
C PHE A 394 -5.40 4.18 13.38
N LEU A 395 -4.15 3.85 13.14
CA LEU A 395 -3.77 2.53 12.67
C LEU A 395 -3.82 1.47 13.77
N MET A 396 -3.61 1.89 15.02
CA MET A 396 -3.68 1.00 16.18
C MET A 396 -5.09 0.80 16.73
N LYS A 397 -6.09 1.57 16.26
CA LYS A 397 -7.49 1.24 16.57
C LYS A 397 -7.78 -0.13 15.94
N PRO A 398 -8.22 -1.14 16.74
CA PRO A 398 -8.65 -2.40 16.16
C PRO A 398 -9.74 -2.11 15.15
N ASP A 399 -9.65 -2.74 13.98
CA ASP A 399 -10.76 -2.76 13.04
C ASP A 399 -11.93 -3.43 13.76
N ASP A 400 -12.94 -2.68 14.19
CA ASP A 400 -14.21 -3.19 14.74
C ASP A 400 -15.01 -3.99 13.69
N GLY A 401 -14.45 -4.19 12.53
CA GLY A 401 -14.95 -4.94 11.38
C GLY A 401 -14.20 -6.25 11.15
N GLY A 402 -14.34 -7.20 12.05
CA GLY A 402 -14.42 -8.62 11.73
C GLY A 402 -13.36 -9.23 10.81
N ILE A 403 -12.19 -9.53 11.32
CA ILE A 403 -11.58 -10.81 10.96
C ILE A 403 -12.33 -11.85 11.79
N GLY A 404 -13.10 -12.70 11.09
CA GLY A 404 -14.03 -13.62 11.68
C GLY A 404 -13.45 -14.40 12.86
N LYS A 405 -14.15 -14.35 13.98
CA LYS A 405 -14.14 -15.47 14.90
C LYS A 405 -14.60 -16.68 14.07
N ASN A 406 -13.67 -17.51 13.69
CA ASN A 406 -13.98 -18.88 13.35
C ASN A 406 -14.60 -19.51 14.60
N ASP A 407 -15.90 -19.63 14.59
CA ASP A 407 -16.61 -20.59 15.43
C ASP A 407 -16.03 -21.98 15.14
N ARG A 408 -15.16 -22.41 16.04
CA ARG A 408 -14.93 -23.83 16.28
C ARG A 408 -15.84 -24.21 17.42
N GLY A 409 -17.00 -24.68 17.07
CA GLY A 409 -17.87 -25.51 17.87
C GLY A 409 -18.03 -26.84 17.16
#